data_99a3d79a0c56eba76b301be854919bef
#
_entry.id   99a3d79a0c56eba76b301be854919bef
#
_cell.length_a   1.000
_cell.length_b   1.000
_cell.length_c   1.000
_cell.angle_alpha   90.00
_cell.angle_beta   90.00
_cell.angle_gamma   90.00
#
_symmetry.space_group_name_H-M   'P 1'
#
loop_
_entity.id
_entity.type
_entity.pdbx_description
1 polymer ?
#
loop_
_entity_poly.entity_id
_entity_poly.type
_entity_poly.pdbx_seq_one_letter_code
_entity_poly.pdbx_strand_id
1 'polypeptide(L)'
;MSASIIECRSFVNRMFRFVVRLVALILFLTAGPVLLFRWLDPPTTAFIIRERLSAESDTVQYRWIDREHISPHIKVAVIAAEDQTFPSHHGFDLKSINDALQDRERGRRVRGASTLSQQVAKNLFLWPGQSWLRKGLEAYFTVLIETLWPKRRILEVYVNIAEFGRGVFGVGAASQIYFKKPASRLSPPEAALLAAVLPSPKRMKVASPSRYVRSRQEWILEQMRSLGGVGLLEQIEPQPGKNNKSPARFL
;
A
#
# COMPACT_ATOMS: atom_id res chain seq x y z
N MET A 1 -4.97 -15.98 58.13
CA MET A 1 -5.22 -16.52 56.80
C MET A 1 -6.05 -15.60 55.89
N SER A 2 -6.97 -14.76 56.39
CA SER A 2 -7.81 -13.84 55.58
C SER A 2 -7.07 -12.62 55.01
N ALA A 3 -6.10 -12.02 55.68
CA ALA A 3 -5.42 -10.80 55.22
C ALA A 3 -4.57 -11.02 53.95
N SER A 4 -3.84 -12.13 53.88
CA SER A 4 -3.01 -12.48 52.69
C SER A 4 -3.82 -12.74 51.43
N ILE A 5 -5.05 -13.24 51.52
CA ILE A 5 -5.96 -13.47 50.38
C ILE A 5 -6.48 -12.13 49.84
N ILE A 6 -6.78 -11.17 50.71
CA ILE A 6 -7.26 -9.83 50.34
C ILE A 6 -6.17 -9.03 49.64
N GLU A 7 -4.92 -9.09 50.17
CA GLU A 7 -3.77 -8.44 49.53
C GLU A 7 -3.44 -9.02 48.16
N CYS A 8 -3.46 -10.35 48.03
CA CYS A 8 -3.26 -11.03 46.75
C CYS A 8 -4.32 -10.63 45.70
N ARG A 9 -5.59 -10.57 46.12
CA ARG A 9 -6.69 -10.14 45.22
C ARG A 9 -6.57 -8.67 44.81
N SER A 10 -6.12 -7.80 45.71
CA SER A 10 -5.89 -6.39 45.40
C SER A 10 -4.71 -6.20 44.42
N PHE A 11 -3.65 -6.99 44.58
CA PHE A 11 -2.50 -7.00 43.66
C PHE A 11 -2.88 -7.48 42.27
N VAL A 12 -3.59 -8.60 42.15
CA VAL A 12 -4.09 -9.14 40.88
C VAL A 12 -4.99 -8.13 40.16
N ASN A 13 -5.89 -7.45 40.88
CA ASN A 13 -6.76 -6.43 40.29
C ASN A 13 -5.99 -5.17 39.84
N ARG A 14 -4.91 -4.79 40.51
CA ARG A 14 -4.03 -3.68 40.09
C ARG A 14 -3.26 -4.05 38.84
N MET A 15 -2.68 -5.25 38.83
CA MET A 15 -1.96 -5.77 37.66
C MET A 15 -2.88 -5.90 36.43
N PHE A 16 -4.08 -6.46 36.62
CA PHE A 16 -5.07 -6.54 35.54
C PHE A 16 -5.43 -5.16 34.98
N ARG A 17 -5.72 -4.18 35.82
CA ARG A 17 -6.00 -2.80 35.39
C ARG A 17 -4.81 -2.15 34.70
N PHE A 18 -3.59 -2.43 35.12
CA PHE A 18 -2.38 -1.96 34.46
C PHE A 18 -2.26 -2.56 33.06
N VAL A 19 -2.42 -3.87 32.91
CA VAL A 19 -2.38 -4.57 31.60
C VAL A 19 -3.46 -4.03 30.67
N VAL A 20 -4.69 -3.87 31.14
CA VAL A 20 -5.80 -3.31 30.34
C VAL A 20 -5.48 -1.89 29.85
N ARG A 21 -4.94 -1.03 30.74
CA ARG A 21 -4.53 0.33 30.35
C ARG A 21 -3.40 0.32 29.34
N LEU A 22 -2.42 -0.56 29.52
CA LEU A 22 -1.30 -0.70 28.59
C LEU A 22 -1.79 -1.15 27.21
N VAL A 23 -2.65 -2.17 27.15
CA VAL A 23 -3.26 -2.64 25.89
C VAL A 23 -4.09 -1.53 25.24
N ALA A 24 -4.92 -0.82 26.01
CA ALA A 24 -5.70 0.31 25.50
C ALA A 24 -4.79 1.42 24.93
N LEU A 25 -3.69 1.73 25.60
CA LEU A 25 -2.70 2.71 25.13
C LEU A 25 -2.04 2.25 23.82
N ILE A 26 -1.64 0.98 23.73
CA ILE A 26 -1.04 0.42 22.52
C ILE A 26 -2.04 0.49 21.35
N LEU A 27 -3.29 0.09 21.59
CA LEU A 27 -4.34 0.18 20.57
C LEU A 27 -4.60 1.64 20.16
N PHE A 28 -4.64 2.57 21.08
CA PHE A 28 -4.80 3.99 20.79
C PHE A 28 -3.64 4.53 19.95
N LEU A 29 -2.40 4.21 20.29
CA LEU A 29 -1.20 4.66 19.59
C LEU A 29 -1.04 4.02 18.20
N THR A 30 -1.61 2.84 17.97
CA THR A 30 -1.51 2.13 16.68
C THR A 30 -2.73 2.35 15.79
N ALA A 31 -3.94 2.20 16.33
CA ALA A 31 -5.17 2.38 15.57
C ALA A 31 -5.56 3.86 15.38
N GLY A 32 -5.19 4.74 16.32
CA GLY A 32 -5.44 6.17 16.24
C GLY A 32 -4.89 6.83 14.98
N PRO A 33 -3.59 6.70 14.66
CA PRO A 33 -3.03 7.20 13.40
C PRO A 33 -3.67 6.59 12.15
N VAL A 34 -3.98 5.27 12.17
CA VAL A 34 -4.68 4.63 11.04
C VAL A 34 -6.05 5.27 10.84
N LEU A 35 -6.82 5.47 11.92
CA LEU A 35 -8.13 6.11 11.84
C LEU A 35 -8.02 7.55 11.36
N LEU A 36 -7.03 8.30 11.86
CA LEU A 36 -6.77 9.69 11.48
C LEU A 36 -6.47 9.83 9.98
N PHE A 37 -5.58 8.98 9.45
CA PHE A 37 -5.19 9.00 8.04
C PHE A 37 -6.25 8.45 7.07
N ARG A 38 -7.40 8.02 7.58
CA ARG A 38 -8.59 7.79 6.75
C ARG A 38 -9.03 9.09 6.04
N TRP A 39 -8.92 10.22 6.72
CA TRP A 39 -9.40 11.54 6.24
C TRP A 39 -8.28 12.56 6.05
N LEU A 40 -7.21 12.47 6.84
CA LEU A 40 -6.07 13.38 6.73
C LEU A 40 -4.97 12.75 5.89
N ASP A 41 -4.31 13.60 5.12
CA ASP A 41 -3.18 13.18 4.32
C ASP A 41 -1.94 13.00 5.17
N PRO A 42 -1.23 11.86 5.06
CA PRO A 42 0.00 11.66 5.79
C PRO A 42 1.06 12.70 5.39
N PRO A 43 1.54 13.53 6.32
CA PRO A 43 2.54 14.55 6.00
C PRO A 43 3.91 13.94 5.69
N THR A 44 4.13 12.73 6.13
CA THR A 44 5.35 11.93 5.91
C THR A 44 5.06 10.46 6.17
N THR A 45 6.04 9.60 5.86
CA THR A 45 5.97 8.16 6.14
C THR A 45 7.23 7.67 6.81
N ALA A 46 7.19 6.49 7.44
CA ALA A 46 8.38 5.89 8.05
C ALA A 46 9.53 5.72 7.04
N PHE A 47 9.20 5.40 5.78
CA PHE A 47 10.20 5.28 4.71
C PHE A 47 10.79 6.62 4.29
N ILE A 48 9.97 7.68 4.17
CA ILE A 48 10.43 9.04 3.85
C ILE A 48 11.30 9.58 4.97
N ILE A 49 10.90 9.40 6.24
CA ILE A 49 11.70 9.82 7.40
C ILE A 49 13.06 9.14 7.36
N ARG A 50 13.09 7.83 7.17
CA ARG A 50 14.36 7.10 7.09
C ARG A 50 15.23 7.56 5.94
N GLU A 51 14.66 7.79 4.75
CA GLU A 51 15.45 8.28 3.61
C GLU A 51 16.05 9.65 3.89
N ARG A 52 15.31 10.55 4.55
CA ARG A 52 15.83 11.87 4.98
C ARG A 52 16.94 11.77 6.01
N LEU A 53 16.91 10.73 6.86
CA LEU A 53 17.95 10.49 7.88
C LEU A 53 19.15 9.71 7.32
N SER A 54 19.05 9.16 6.11
CA SER A 54 20.18 8.45 5.48
C SER A 54 21.14 9.46 4.85
N ALA A 55 22.45 9.28 5.09
CA ALA A 55 23.51 10.13 4.54
C ALA A 55 23.63 10.04 2.99
N GLU A 56 22.90 9.15 2.35
CA GLU A 56 22.95 8.90 0.89
C GLU A 56 22.00 9.79 0.08
N SER A 57 21.12 10.56 0.72
CA SER A 57 20.08 11.33 0.02
C SER A 57 20.22 12.82 0.28
N ASP A 58 20.80 13.56 -0.66
CA ASP A 58 20.92 15.02 -0.58
C ASP A 58 19.56 15.73 -0.65
N THR A 59 18.54 15.13 -1.31
CA THR A 59 17.20 15.71 -1.38
C THR A 59 16.12 14.65 -1.55
N VAL A 60 15.24 14.51 -0.56
CA VAL A 60 14.01 13.74 -0.70
C VAL A 60 12.95 14.61 -1.34
N GLN A 61 12.43 14.17 -2.49
CA GLN A 61 11.33 14.80 -3.20
C GLN A 61 10.04 14.08 -2.85
N TYR A 62 9.14 14.78 -2.17
CA TYR A 62 7.81 14.29 -1.79
C TYR A 62 6.78 15.37 -2.02
N ARG A 63 5.70 15.02 -2.75
CA ARG A 63 4.57 15.91 -2.99
C ARG A 63 3.30 15.10 -3.00
N TRP A 64 2.42 15.34 -2.02
CA TRP A 64 1.07 14.80 -1.99
C TRP A 64 0.21 15.42 -3.11
N ILE A 65 -0.63 14.61 -3.72
CA ILE A 65 -1.61 15.02 -4.72
C ILE A 65 -2.96 14.44 -4.35
N ASP A 66 -3.98 15.27 -4.32
CA ASP A 66 -5.34 14.84 -4.04
C ASP A 66 -5.85 13.90 -5.13
N ARG A 67 -6.70 12.98 -4.74
CA ARG A 67 -7.20 11.90 -5.59
C ARG A 67 -7.76 12.37 -6.93
N GLU A 68 -8.46 13.51 -6.95
CA GLU A 68 -9.07 14.12 -8.14
C GLU A 68 -8.02 14.61 -9.14
N HIS A 69 -6.82 14.91 -8.67
CA HIS A 69 -5.69 15.38 -9.47
C HIS A 69 -4.70 14.27 -9.84
N ILE A 70 -5.05 13.00 -9.58
CA ILE A 70 -4.27 11.83 -9.96
C ILE A 70 -4.89 11.17 -11.20
N SER A 71 -4.10 11.02 -12.27
CA SER A 71 -4.53 10.31 -13.47
C SER A 71 -5.10 8.92 -13.13
N PRO A 72 -6.24 8.52 -13.69
CA PRO A 72 -6.77 7.17 -13.51
C PRO A 72 -5.81 6.10 -14.04
N HIS A 73 -4.96 6.43 -15.01
CA HIS A 73 -4.01 5.49 -15.59
C HIS A 73 -2.96 5.00 -14.60
N ILE A 74 -2.42 5.86 -13.73
CA ILE A 74 -1.45 5.40 -12.72
C ILE A 74 -2.11 4.51 -11.66
N LYS A 75 -3.36 4.78 -11.29
CA LYS A 75 -4.14 3.93 -10.37
C LYS A 75 -4.28 2.51 -10.94
N VAL A 76 -4.68 2.40 -12.22
CA VAL A 76 -4.79 1.11 -12.90
C VAL A 76 -3.43 0.45 -13.10
N ALA A 77 -2.39 1.22 -13.45
CA ALA A 77 -1.05 0.68 -13.67
C ALA A 77 -0.45 0.03 -12.41
N VAL A 78 -0.64 0.64 -11.24
CA VAL A 78 -0.14 0.06 -9.99
C VAL A 78 -0.92 -1.20 -9.59
N ILE A 79 -2.25 -1.23 -9.80
CA ILE A 79 -3.06 -2.44 -9.60
C ILE A 79 -2.57 -3.55 -10.54
N ALA A 80 -2.42 -3.24 -11.82
CA ALA A 80 -1.97 -4.20 -12.84
C ALA A 80 -0.56 -4.75 -12.58
N ALA A 81 0.33 -3.91 -12.01
CA ALA A 81 1.72 -4.26 -11.76
C ALA A 81 1.95 -5.03 -10.47
N GLU A 82 1.20 -4.72 -9.41
CA GLU A 82 1.49 -5.13 -8.04
C GLU A 82 0.40 -6.00 -7.40
N ASP A 83 -0.89 -5.81 -7.78
CA ASP A 83 -2.00 -6.44 -7.05
C ASP A 83 -3.28 -6.48 -7.90
N GLN A 84 -3.35 -7.40 -8.88
CA GLN A 84 -4.47 -7.46 -9.83
C GLN A 84 -5.81 -7.83 -9.17
N THR A 85 -5.78 -8.43 -7.99
CA THR A 85 -6.95 -8.82 -7.19
C THR A 85 -7.34 -7.76 -6.15
N PHE A 86 -6.69 -6.60 -6.14
CA PHE A 86 -6.91 -5.53 -5.18
C PHE A 86 -8.39 -5.15 -4.94
N PRO A 87 -9.27 -5.10 -5.96
CA PRO A 87 -10.68 -4.79 -5.73
C PRO A 87 -11.43 -5.86 -4.94
N SER A 88 -10.98 -7.11 -4.96
CA SER A 88 -11.76 -8.27 -4.47
C SER A 88 -11.28 -8.86 -3.15
N HIS A 89 -10.01 -8.66 -2.76
CA HIS A 89 -9.52 -9.19 -1.48
C HIS A 89 -9.63 -8.17 -0.33
N HIS A 90 -9.48 -8.63 0.90
CA HIS A 90 -9.48 -7.83 2.13
C HIS A 90 -8.08 -7.81 2.77
N GLY A 91 -7.10 -7.23 2.08
CA GLY A 91 -5.74 -7.02 2.56
C GLY A 91 -4.76 -8.16 2.26
N PHE A 92 -5.24 -9.37 2.04
CA PHE A 92 -4.41 -10.55 1.75
C PHE A 92 -4.94 -11.30 0.54
N ASP A 93 -4.09 -11.53 -0.45
CA ASP A 93 -4.38 -12.42 -1.56
C ASP A 93 -3.93 -13.84 -1.20
N LEU A 94 -4.85 -14.61 -0.60
CA LEU A 94 -4.58 -15.99 -0.16
C LEU A 94 -4.22 -16.90 -1.34
N LYS A 95 -4.76 -16.64 -2.53
CA LYS A 95 -4.43 -17.41 -3.73
C LYS A 95 -2.98 -17.16 -4.14
N SER A 96 -2.59 -15.90 -4.29
CA SER A 96 -1.20 -15.54 -4.62
C SER A 96 -0.20 -16.00 -3.56
N ILE A 97 -0.58 -16.02 -2.29
CA ILE A 97 0.26 -16.58 -1.21
C ILE A 97 0.45 -18.09 -1.41
N ASN A 98 -0.62 -18.83 -1.67
CA ASN A 98 -0.56 -20.28 -1.90
C ASN A 98 0.26 -20.61 -3.15
N ASP A 99 0.05 -19.89 -4.27
CA ASP A 99 0.80 -20.05 -5.50
C ASP A 99 2.30 -19.78 -5.28
N ALA A 100 2.65 -18.75 -4.49
CA ALA A 100 4.03 -18.43 -4.13
C ALA A 100 4.70 -19.52 -3.26
N LEU A 101 3.95 -20.16 -2.36
CA LEU A 101 4.43 -21.29 -1.57
C LEU A 101 4.71 -22.51 -2.46
N GLN A 102 3.81 -22.86 -3.37
CA GLN A 102 3.98 -23.94 -4.33
C GLN A 102 5.16 -23.70 -5.28
N ASP A 103 5.34 -22.47 -5.77
CA ASP A 103 6.47 -22.12 -6.63
C ASP A 103 7.80 -22.28 -5.87
N ARG A 104 7.85 -21.92 -4.57
CA ARG A 104 9.01 -22.12 -3.71
C ARG A 104 9.34 -23.59 -3.51
N GLU A 105 8.34 -24.42 -3.26
CA GLU A 105 8.52 -25.89 -3.12
C GLU A 105 9.05 -26.53 -4.42
N ARG A 106 8.63 -26.00 -5.57
CA ARG A 106 9.09 -26.44 -6.90
C ARG A 106 10.42 -25.81 -7.34
N GLY A 107 11.10 -25.05 -6.47
CA GLY A 107 12.35 -24.36 -6.81
C GLY A 107 12.21 -23.26 -7.87
N ARG A 108 10.99 -22.80 -8.14
CA ARG A 108 10.71 -21.73 -9.10
C ARG A 108 10.93 -20.35 -8.46
N ARG A 109 11.11 -19.33 -9.31
CA ARG A 109 11.23 -17.96 -8.84
C ARG A 109 9.88 -17.49 -8.26
N VAL A 110 9.86 -17.32 -6.95
CA VAL A 110 8.67 -16.83 -6.22
C VAL A 110 8.34 -15.42 -6.68
N ARG A 111 7.11 -15.21 -7.16
CA ARG A 111 6.57 -13.87 -7.42
C ARG A 111 6.21 -13.19 -6.09
N GLY A 112 6.27 -11.85 -6.05
CA GLY A 112 5.84 -11.11 -4.87
C GLY A 112 4.35 -11.34 -4.60
N ALA A 113 4.00 -11.80 -3.39
CA ALA A 113 2.63 -12.04 -2.97
C ALA A 113 2.12 -10.95 -2.01
N SER A 114 2.80 -9.81 -1.91
CA SER A 114 2.40 -8.70 -1.05
C SER A 114 1.41 -7.79 -1.77
N THR A 115 0.27 -7.54 -1.14
CA THR A 115 -0.79 -6.68 -1.67
C THR A 115 -0.46 -5.18 -1.53
N LEU A 116 -1.20 -4.31 -2.23
CA LEU A 116 -1.11 -2.85 -2.08
C LEU A 116 -1.35 -2.43 -0.64
N SER A 117 -2.31 -3.03 0.06
CA SER A 117 -2.63 -2.74 1.46
C SER A 117 -1.47 -3.08 2.39
N GLN A 118 -0.80 -4.21 2.19
CA GLN A 118 0.41 -4.58 2.93
C GLN A 118 1.57 -3.62 2.65
N GLN A 119 1.71 -3.16 1.42
CA GLN A 119 2.73 -2.18 1.07
C GLN A 119 2.44 -0.81 1.70
N VAL A 120 1.17 -0.37 1.77
CA VAL A 120 0.77 0.86 2.50
C VAL A 120 1.09 0.71 3.98
N ALA A 121 0.68 -0.39 4.62
CA ALA A 121 0.96 -0.66 6.03
C ALA A 121 2.45 -0.58 6.34
N LYS A 122 3.27 -1.24 5.53
CA LYS A 122 4.72 -1.25 5.65
C LYS A 122 5.33 0.14 5.48
N ASN A 123 5.03 0.82 4.38
CA ASN A 123 5.69 2.07 4.01
C ASN A 123 5.30 3.23 4.94
N LEU A 124 4.05 3.21 5.44
CA LEU A 124 3.50 4.29 6.27
C LEU A 124 3.96 4.18 7.72
N PHE A 125 3.93 2.96 8.29
CA PHE A 125 4.07 2.77 9.74
C PHE A 125 5.32 1.99 10.17
N LEU A 126 6.00 1.26 9.25
CA LEU A 126 7.06 0.33 9.63
C LEU A 126 8.41 0.71 9.01
N TRP A 127 9.45 0.16 9.60
CA TRP A 127 10.82 0.30 9.09
C TRP A 127 11.12 -0.69 7.96
N PRO A 128 12.06 -0.38 7.07
CA PRO A 128 12.57 -1.34 6.09
C PRO A 128 13.41 -2.43 6.77
N GLY A 129 13.49 -3.57 6.12
CA GLY A 129 14.20 -4.75 6.61
C GLY A 129 13.30 -5.99 6.58
N GLN A 130 13.85 -7.14 6.93
CA GLN A 130 13.16 -8.42 6.97
C GLN A 130 13.26 -8.99 8.38
N SER A 131 12.15 -9.07 9.09
CA SER A 131 12.02 -9.79 10.35
C SER A 131 10.59 -10.30 10.51
N TRP A 132 10.44 -11.41 11.22
CA TRP A 132 9.13 -11.99 11.52
C TRP A 132 8.24 -11.03 12.33
N LEU A 133 8.83 -10.32 13.30
CA LEU A 133 8.11 -9.31 14.08
C LEU A 133 7.55 -8.21 13.18
N ARG A 134 8.39 -7.66 12.29
CA ARG A 134 7.94 -6.64 11.34
C ARG A 134 6.85 -7.18 10.43
N LYS A 135 6.93 -8.43 9.97
CA LYS A 135 5.90 -9.04 9.11
C LYS A 135 4.59 -9.25 9.87
N GLY A 136 4.64 -9.58 11.15
CA GLY A 136 3.47 -9.63 12.03
C GLY A 136 2.81 -8.25 12.21
N LEU A 137 3.61 -7.21 12.44
CA LEU A 137 3.10 -5.83 12.52
C LEU A 137 2.52 -5.34 11.18
N GLU A 138 3.15 -5.71 10.05
CA GLU A 138 2.62 -5.43 8.72
C GLU A 138 1.22 -6.04 8.53
N ALA A 139 1.04 -7.31 8.94
CA ALA A 139 -0.26 -7.97 8.88
C ALA A 139 -1.29 -7.26 9.81
N TYR A 140 -0.91 -6.90 11.02
CA TYR A 140 -1.75 -6.15 11.96
C TYR A 140 -2.23 -4.82 11.37
N PHE A 141 -1.31 -3.98 10.87
CA PHE A 141 -1.67 -2.71 10.24
C PHE A 141 -2.48 -2.89 8.96
N THR A 142 -2.24 -3.97 8.20
CA THR A 142 -3.03 -4.31 7.01
C THR A 142 -4.48 -4.56 7.36
N VAL A 143 -4.75 -5.33 8.43
CA VAL A 143 -6.11 -5.56 8.93
C VAL A 143 -6.77 -4.26 9.35
N LEU A 144 -6.07 -3.40 10.11
CA LEU A 144 -6.60 -2.10 10.51
C LEU A 144 -6.95 -1.21 9.30
N ILE A 145 -6.04 -1.12 8.32
CA ILE A 145 -6.25 -0.32 7.10
C ILE A 145 -7.46 -0.83 6.33
N GLU A 146 -7.55 -2.12 6.05
CA GLU A 146 -8.66 -2.71 5.28
C GLU A 146 -10.02 -2.60 6.01
N THR A 147 -10.00 -2.63 7.34
CA THR A 147 -11.22 -2.47 8.14
C THR A 147 -11.68 -1.01 8.19
N LEU A 148 -10.73 -0.08 8.28
CA LEU A 148 -11.03 1.33 8.54
C LEU A 148 -11.08 2.18 7.26
N TRP A 149 -10.37 1.82 6.19
CA TRP A 149 -10.28 2.62 4.97
C TRP A 149 -11.02 1.99 3.81
N PRO A 150 -11.72 2.78 2.97
CA PRO A 150 -12.21 2.28 1.70
C PRO A 150 -11.04 2.04 0.72
N LYS A 151 -11.19 1.08 -0.19
CA LYS A 151 -10.17 0.73 -1.21
C LYS A 151 -9.63 1.96 -1.97
N ARG A 152 -10.50 2.90 -2.32
CA ARG A 152 -10.10 4.16 -2.95
C ARG A 152 -9.07 4.95 -2.14
N ARG A 153 -9.19 4.95 -0.78
CA ARG A 153 -8.23 5.66 0.10
C ARG A 153 -6.92 4.91 0.17
N ILE A 154 -6.95 3.59 0.24
CA ILE A 154 -5.73 2.76 0.24
C ILE A 154 -4.93 3.02 -1.05
N LEU A 155 -5.58 3.02 -2.20
CA LEU A 155 -4.95 3.27 -3.49
C LEU A 155 -4.40 4.71 -3.61
N GLU A 156 -5.16 5.70 -3.16
CA GLU A 156 -4.73 7.11 -3.10
C GLU A 156 -3.47 7.27 -2.26
N VAL A 157 -3.45 6.71 -1.04
CA VAL A 157 -2.28 6.75 -0.17
C VAL A 157 -1.12 6.02 -0.81
N TYR A 158 -1.35 4.83 -1.39
CA TYR A 158 -0.30 4.06 -2.05
C TYR A 158 0.44 4.87 -3.12
N VAL A 159 -0.28 5.46 -4.08
CA VAL A 159 0.35 6.20 -5.18
C VAL A 159 1.05 7.47 -4.71
N ASN A 160 0.65 8.00 -3.56
CA ASN A 160 1.27 9.17 -2.96
C ASN A 160 2.51 8.86 -2.12
N ILE A 161 2.66 7.62 -1.60
CA ILE A 161 3.80 7.28 -0.72
C ILE A 161 4.79 6.30 -1.36
N ALA A 162 4.47 5.72 -2.51
CA ALA A 162 5.35 4.81 -3.21
C ALA A 162 6.64 5.52 -3.68
N GLU A 163 7.78 4.84 -3.59
CA GLU A 163 9.04 5.31 -4.14
C GLU A 163 9.12 4.97 -5.63
N PHE A 164 9.34 5.96 -6.49
CA PHE A 164 9.46 5.82 -7.95
C PHE A 164 10.89 6.01 -8.46
N GLY A 165 11.82 6.24 -7.58
CA GLY A 165 13.24 6.45 -7.84
C GLY A 165 13.96 6.80 -6.53
N ARG A 166 15.29 6.81 -6.54
CA ARG A 166 16.06 7.14 -5.33
C ARG A 166 15.62 8.50 -4.77
N GLY A 167 15.01 8.51 -3.58
CA GLY A 167 14.52 9.71 -2.91
C GLY A 167 13.30 10.38 -3.56
N VAL A 168 12.67 9.77 -4.58
CA VAL A 168 11.47 10.31 -5.26
C VAL A 168 10.24 9.56 -4.77
N PHE A 169 9.45 10.20 -3.93
CA PHE A 169 8.26 9.62 -3.30
C PHE A 169 6.99 10.29 -3.81
N GLY A 170 6.01 9.45 -4.15
CA GLY A 170 4.70 9.87 -4.62
C GLY A 170 4.66 10.25 -6.10
N VAL A 171 3.49 10.01 -6.68
CA VAL A 171 3.22 10.28 -8.10
C VAL A 171 3.36 11.77 -8.44
N GLY A 172 3.09 12.66 -7.48
CA GLY A 172 3.20 14.12 -7.67
C GLY A 172 4.64 14.56 -7.94
N ALA A 173 5.60 14.06 -7.17
CA ALA A 173 7.02 14.31 -7.39
C ALA A 173 7.52 13.57 -8.66
N ALA A 174 7.14 12.29 -8.82
CA ALA A 174 7.58 11.48 -9.94
C ALA A 174 7.14 12.05 -11.31
N SER A 175 5.87 12.48 -11.45
CA SER A 175 5.37 13.06 -12.69
C SER A 175 6.09 14.35 -13.08
N GLN A 176 6.37 15.20 -12.10
CA GLN A 176 7.08 16.45 -12.32
C GLN A 176 8.55 16.23 -12.68
N ILE A 177 9.23 15.31 -11.98
CA ILE A 177 10.65 15.03 -12.20
C ILE A 177 10.88 14.35 -13.55
N TYR A 178 10.13 13.30 -13.85
CA TYR A 178 10.40 12.44 -15.01
C TYR A 178 9.71 12.90 -16.30
N PHE A 179 8.54 13.53 -16.19
CA PHE A 179 7.72 13.89 -17.37
C PHE A 179 7.43 15.39 -17.47
N LYS A 180 7.83 16.22 -16.48
CA LYS A 180 7.64 17.68 -16.48
C LYS A 180 6.17 18.10 -16.62
N LYS A 181 5.26 17.32 -16.05
CA LYS A 181 3.81 17.57 -16.12
C LYS A 181 3.08 17.17 -14.83
N PRO A 182 1.85 17.67 -14.61
CA PRO A 182 1.06 17.30 -13.45
C PRO A 182 0.64 15.82 -13.50
N ALA A 183 0.46 15.20 -12.32
CA ALA A 183 0.09 13.80 -12.17
C ALA A 183 -1.26 13.46 -12.84
N SER A 184 -2.16 14.43 -12.98
CA SER A 184 -3.45 14.26 -13.68
C SER A 184 -3.32 14.01 -15.19
N ARG A 185 -2.18 14.39 -15.80
CA ARG A 185 -1.92 14.26 -17.24
C ARG A 185 -1.03 13.08 -17.60
N LEU A 186 -0.74 12.17 -16.66
CA LEU A 186 0.02 10.96 -16.99
C LEU A 186 -0.77 10.10 -17.98
N SER A 187 -0.13 9.80 -19.12
CA SER A 187 -0.65 8.88 -20.13
C SER A 187 -0.49 7.41 -19.69
N PRO A 188 -1.21 6.46 -20.31
CA PRO A 188 -1.05 5.04 -19.99
C PRO A 188 0.40 4.55 -20.07
N PRO A 189 1.21 4.88 -21.12
CA PRO A 189 2.60 4.44 -21.17
C PRO A 189 3.48 5.01 -20.05
N GLU A 190 3.27 6.27 -19.65
CA GLU A 190 4.03 6.89 -18.56
C GLU A 190 3.63 6.31 -17.21
N ALA A 191 2.35 6.07 -16.99
CA ALA A 191 1.84 5.40 -15.81
C ALA A 191 2.41 3.98 -15.68
N ALA A 192 2.41 3.21 -16.76
CA ALA A 192 3.00 1.88 -16.79
C ALA A 192 4.51 1.89 -16.56
N LEU A 193 5.23 2.92 -17.04
CA LEU A 193 6.67 3.07 -16.79
C LEU A 193 6.97 3.37 -15.32
N LEU A 194 6.17 4.23 -14.66
CA LEU A 194 6.26 4.46 -13.22
C LEU A 194 5.98 3.17 -12.44
N ALA A 195 4.94 2.43 -12.80
CA ALA A 195 4.62 1.17 -12.14
C ALA A 195 5.69 0.08 -12.37
N ALA A 196 6.38 0.12 -13.51
CA ALA A 196 7.43 -0.86 -13.83
C ALA A 196 8.64 -0.80 -12.90
N VAL A 197 8.93 0.33 -12.28
CA VAL A 197 10.09 0.50 -11.41
C VAL A 197 9.81 0.19 -9.92
N LEU A 198 8.55 0.06 -9.52
CA LEU A 198 8.13 -0.16 -8.13
C LEU A 198 8.84 -1.33 -7.41
N PRO A 199 9.14 -2.47 -8.04
CA PRO A 199 9.80 -3.57 -7.33
C PRO A 199 11.21 -3.24 -6.84
N SER A 200 11.90 -2.28 -7.49
CA SER A 200 13.25 -1.88 -7.11
C SER A 200 13.57 -0.45 -7.58
N PRO A 201 12.90 0.58 -7.01
CA PRO A 201 12.94 1.95 -7.52
C PRO A 201 14.35 2.57 -7.47
N LYS A 202 15.19 2.14 -6.54
CA LYS A 202 16.59 2.60 -6.44
C LYS A 202 17.50 2.03 -7.54
N ARG A 203 17.13 0.90 -8.15
CA ARG A 203 17.91 0.21 -9.20
C ARG A 203 17.31 0.39 -10.59
N MET A 204 15.99 0.37 -10.70
CA MET A 204 15.25 0.55 -11.95
C MET A 204 14.99 2.05 -12.17
N LYS A 205 15.41 2.57 -13.32
CA LYS A 205 15.38 4.01 -13.58
C LYS A 205 14.30 4.38 -14.57
N VAL A 206 13.42 5.31 -14.21
CA VAL A 206 12.40 5.88 -15.11
C VAL A 206 13.05 6.73 -16.21
N ALA A 207 14.05 7.56 -15.85
CA ALA A 207 14.69 8.47 -16.78
C ALA A 207 15.53 7.77 -17.87
N SER A 208 16.07 6.58 -17.58
CA SER A 208 16.85 5.75 -18.52
C SER A 208 16.46 4.27 -18.34
N PRO A 209 15.26 3.87 -18.83
CA PRO A 209 14.75 2.54 -18.60
C PRO A 209 15.55 1.49 -19.38
N SER A 210 16.01 0.46 -18.67
CA SER A 210 16.68 -0.69 -19.27
C SER A 210 15.72 -1.51 -20.13
N ARG A 211 16.25 -2.44 -20.95
CA ARG A 211 15.43 -3.38 -21.75
C ARG A 211 14.42 -4.13 -20.86
N TYR A 212 14.82 -4.57 -19.67
CA TYR A 212 13.93 -5.22 -18.72
C TYR A 212 12.78 -4.29 -18.26
N VAL A 213 13.07 -3.03 -17.92
CA VAL A 213 12.05 -2.06 -17.50
C VAL A 213 11.08 -1.77 -18.65
N ARG A 214 11.55 -1.69 -19.90
CA ARG A 214 10.70 -1.53 -21.09
C ARG A 214 9.78 -2.72 -21.30
N SER A 215 10.32 -3.93 -21.28
CA SER A 215 9.51 -5.15 -21.40
C SER A 215 8.46 -5.27 -20.29
N ARG A 216 8.82 -4.89 -19.03
CA ARG A 216 7.87 -4.84 -17.92
C ARG A 216 6.79 -3.77 -18.13
N GLN A 217 7.15 -2.60 -18.66
CA GLN A 217 6.20 -1.54 -19.04
C GLN A 217 5.17 -2.04 -20.05
N GLU A 218 5.61 -2.71 -21.11
CA GLU A 218 4.75 -3.29 -22.14
C GLU A 218 3.80 -4.33 -21.55
N TRP A 219 4.32 -5.23 -20.71
CA TRP A 219 3.51 -6.20 -19.99
C TRP A 219 2.45 -5.52 -19.11
N ILE A 220 2.81 -4.46 -18.36
CA ILE A 220 1.86 -3.71 -17.54
C ILE A 220 0.78 -3.07 -18.39
N LEU A 221 1.11 -2.49 -19.54
CA LEU A 221 0.14 -1.92 -20.47
C LEU A 221 -0.86 -2.97 -20.97
N GLU A 222 -0.39 -4.18 -21.23
CA GLU A 222 -1.25 -5.31 -21.61
C GLU A 222 -2.17 -5.71 -20.46
N GLN A 223 -1.63 -5.83 -19.22
CA GLN A 223 -2.44 -6.13 -18.04
C GLN A 223 -3.48 -5.03 -17.77
N MET A 224 -3.12 -3.75 -17.90
CA MET A 224 -4.09 -2.65 -17.74
C MET A 224 -5.27 -2.80 -18.70
N ARG A 225 -5.02 -3.20 -19.96
CA ARG A 225 -6.07 -3.46 -20.95
C ARG A 225 -6.91 -4.68 -20.59
N SER A 226 -6.27 -5.77 -20.23
CA SER A 226 -6.91 -7.03 -19.82
C SER A 226 -7.84 -6.87 -18.61
N LEU A 227 -7.48 -6.00 -17.65
CA LEU A 227 -8.28 -5.68 -16.47
C LEU A 227 -9.44 -4.70 -16.77
N GLY A 228 -9.66 -4.29 -18.02
CA GLY A 228 -10.72 -3.37 -18.40
C GLY A 228 -10.35 -1.88 -18.32
N GLY A 229 -9.06 -1.57 -18.22
CA GLY A 229 -8.56 -0.19 -18.21
C GLY A 229 -9.12 0.62 -17.03
N VAL A 230 -9.49 1.85 -17.29
CA VAL A 230 -10.05 2.77 -16.25
C VAL A 230 -11.38 2.28 -15.67
N GLY A 231 -12.14 1.43 -16.38
CA GLY A 231 -13.36 0.83 -15.86
C GLY A 231 -13.16 -0.05 -14.62
N LEU A 232 -11.95 -0.58 -14.42
CA LEU A 232 -11.59 -1.30 -13.19
C LEU A 232 -11.84 -0.47 -11.92
N LEU A 233 -11.63 0.85 -12.00
CA LEU A 233 -11.76 1.73 -10.84
C LEU A 233 -13.22 1.88 -10.37
N GLU A 234 -14.21 1.58 -11.20
CA GLU A 234 -15.63 1.58 -10.81
C GLU A 234 -15.92 0.53 -9.72
N GLN A 235 -15.10 -0.52 -9.60
CA GLN A 235 -15.24 -1.54 -8.57
C GLN A 235 -14.80 -1.05 -7.17
N ILE A 236 -13.92 -0.06 -7.12
CA ILE A 236 -13.37 0.48 -5.87
C ILE A 236 -13.81 1.91 -5.58
N GLU A 237 -14.32 2.61 -6.58
CA GLU A 237 -14.89 3.95 -6.50
C GLU A 237 -16.34 3.94 -7.03
N PRO A 238 -17.32 3.33 -6.32
CA PRO A 238 -18.69 3.31 -6.79
C PRO A 238 -19.18 4.74 -7.01
N GLN A 239 -19.63 5.04 -8.21
CA GLN A 239 -20.17 6.35 -8.57
C GLN A 239 -21.48 6.58 -7.81
N PRO A 240 -21.67 7.71 -7.12
CA PRO A 240 -22.96 8.03 -6.54
C PRO A 240 -23.99 8.16 -7.67
N GLY A 241 -24.93 7.20 -7.76
CA GLY A 241 -26.07 7.26 -8.70
C GLY A 241 -26.19 6.15 -9.74
N LYS A 242 -25.22 5.27 -9.92
CA LYS A 242 -25.42 4.06 -10.74
C LYS A 242 -25.94 2.92 -9.88
N ASN A 243 -27.27 2.83 -9.76
CA ASN A 243 -27.94 1.64 -9.22
C ASN A 243 -27.45 0.40 -9.97
N ASN A 244 -26.97 -0.55 -9.23
CA ASN A 244 -26.58 -1.89 -9.63
C ASN A 244 -27.78 -2.59 -10.29
N LYS A 245 -27.96 -2.44 -11.60
CA LYS A 245 -28.83 -3.34 -12.36
C LYS A 245 -28.09 -4.66 -12.44
N SER A 246 -28.37 -5.52 -11.48
CA SER A 246 -28.06 -6.94 -11.52
C SER A 246 -28.36 -7.49 -12.92
N PRO A 247 -27.44 -8.19 -13.60
CA PRO A 247 -27.79 -8.87 -14.82
C PRO A 247 -28.86 -9.92 -14.47
N ALA A 248 -30.04 -9.75 -15.09
CA ALA A 248 -31.13 -10.71 -15.01
C ALA A 248 -30.58 -12.11 -15.38
N ARG A 249 -30.73 -13.05 -14.47
CA ARG A 249 -30.60 -14.50 -14.77
C ARG A 249 -31.57 -14.79 -15.89
N PHE A 250 -31.06 -15.13 -17.05
CA PHE A 250 -31.84 -15.88 -18.03
C PHE A 250 -31.90 -17.34 -17.57
N LEU A 251 -33.12 -17.80 -17.36
CA LEU A 251 -33.49 -19.19 -17.17
C LEU A 251 -33.14 -20.02 -18.40
#